data_f08c002a27e0f2f1b61e5ffb2e00acf5
#
_entry.id   f08c002a27e0f2f1b61e5ffb2e00acf5
#
_cell.length_a   1.000
_cell.length_b   1.000
_cell.length_c   1.000
_cell.angle_alpha   90.00
_cell.angle_beta   90.00
_cell.angle_gamma   90.00
#
_symmetry.space_group_name_H-M   'P 1'
#
loop_
_entity.id
_entity.type
_entity.pdbx_description
1 polymer ?
#
loop_
_entity_poly.entity_id
_entity_poly.type
_entity_poly.pdbx_seq_one_letter_code
_entity_poly.pdbx_strand_id
1 'polypeptide(L)'
;MGDLICHYTTLEVLLSLLRNAEDKKLTFWASSIYSMNDPTEFMYGYDICMDILQKVEKRLKVSDKLKVSKLWMDIHDDSSNDWKEILIQSLYENNECPFVVSFSKLKDSLPLWKMYGNNGYGVCLVFSEYLVKPFNPNGIEPQIYNSIHLYDVGYGTIHQSEYDIFNKIVESRYKKYLSTICQNGCNNIFEKKLSLLCLTLVICSPCIKHPSYAYEQEKRLLKYYLKESNQKVQFYEKNNNIISYTEVQIPIDNLKEIIVGPCPDFQSISRSITQLLHSQELNPQDIKIVQSEVPYRN
;
A
#
# COMPACT_ATOMS: atom_id res chain seq x y z
N MET A 1 -24.93 -4.05 1.88
CA MET A 1 -24.11 -2.85 2.07
C MET A 1 -22.70 -3.27 1.79
N GLY A 2 -21.95 -2.58 0.92
CA GLY A 2 -20.52 -2.88 0.72
C GLY A 2 -19.74 -2.59 2.01
N ASP A 3 -18.61 -3.26 2.18
CA ASP A 3 -17.74 -3.02 3.32
C ASP A 3 -17.21 -1.58 3.29
N LEU A 4 -17.01 -1.00 4.46
CA LEU A 4 -16.50 0.36 4.63
C LEU A 4 -15.03 0.31 5.06
N ILE A 5 -14.26 1.28 4.60
CA ILE A 5 -12.88 1.48 5.02
C ILE A 5 -12.66 2.91 5.51
N CYS A 6 -11.75 3.08 6.43
CA CYS A 6 -11.56 4.28 7.22
C CYS A 6 -10.14 4.82 7.07
N HIS A 7 -10.02 6.12 6.79
CA HIS A 7 -8.73 6.81 6.75
C HIS A 7 -8.69 7.87 7.85
N TYR A 8 -7.88 7.63 8.90
CA TYR A 8 -7.67 8.55 9.99
C TYR A 8 -6.63 9.59 9.60
N THR A 9 -6.94 10.86 9.84
CA THR A 9 -6.03 11.94 9.43
C THR A 9 -6.27 13.22 10.23
N THR A 10 -5.49 14.26 9.93
CA THR A 10 -5.63 15.57 10.55
C THR A 10 -6.68 16.44 9.84
N LEU A 11 -7.13 17.49 10.49
CA LEU A 11 -7.99 18.52 9.87
C LEU A 11 -7.27 19.22 8.70
N GLU A 12 -5.95 19.40 8.79
CA GLU A 12 -5.15 20.00 7.72
C GLU A 12 -5.19 19.15 6.44
N VAL A 13 -5.04 17.82 6.58
CA VAL A 13 -5.13 16.91 5.43
C VAL A 13 -6.55 16.89 4.86
N LEU A 14 -7.59 16.89 5.70
CA LEU A 14 -8.98 17.03 5.23
C LEU A 14 -9.17 18.30 4.40
N LEU A 15 -8.66 19.45 4.90
CA LEU A 15 -8.72 20.72 4.18
C LEU A 15 -8.01 20.63 2.83
N SER A 16 -6.82 20.02 2.79
CA SER A 16 -6.08 19.82 1.55
C SER A 16 -6.84 18.94 0.55
N LEU A 17 -7.38 17.82 1.01
CA LEU A 17 -8.14 16.90 0.17
C LEU A 17 -9.38 17.56 -0.47
N LEU A 18 -10.13 18.34 0.31
CA LEU A 18 -11.36 18.97 -0.18
C LEU A 18 -11.09 20.21 -1.03
N ARG A 19 -10.08 21.04 -0.69
CA ARG A 19 -9.73 22.23 -1.49
C ARG A 19 -9.15 21.89 -2.85
N ASN A 20 -8.41 20.80 -2.93
CA ASN A 20 -7.76 20.32 -4.15
C ASN A 20 -8.59 19.23 -4.86
N ALA A 21 -9.89 19.13 -4.56
CA ALA A 21 -10.78 18.20 -5.22
C ALA A 21 -11.10 18.71 -6.63
N GLU A 22 -10.41 18.17 -7.63
CA GLU A 22 -10.66 18.45 -9.04
C GLU A 22 -11.51 17.32 -9.64
N ASP A 23 -12.42 17.67 -10.54
CA ASP A 23 -13.32 16.70 -11.22
C ASP A 23 -14.02 15.73 -10.26
N LYS A 24 -14.42 16.21 -9.09
CA LYS A 24 -15.01 15.39 -8.02
C LYS A 24 -14.13 14.21 -7.56
N LYS A 25 -12.82 14.41 -7.52
CA LYS A 25 -11.85 13.43 -7.02
C LYS A 25 -11.01 14.02 -5.90
N LEU A 26 -10.81 13.23 -4.86
CA LEU A 26 -9.90 13.53 -3.76
C LEU A 26 -8.51 13.02 -4.14
N THR A 27 -7.50 13.88 -4.06
CA THR A 27 -6.11 13.52 -4.37
C THR A 27 -5.36 13.16 -3.10
N PHE A 28 -5.11 11.85 -2.93
CA PHE A 28 -4.30 11.31 -1.83
C PHE A 28 -2.83 11.24 -2.23
N TRP A 29 -1.94 11.50 -1.28
CA TRP A 29 -0.52 11.26 -1.41
C TRP A 29 -0.23 9.84 -0.93
N ALA A 30 -0.01 8.93 -1.87
CA ALA A 30 0.47 7.59 -1.59
C ALA A 30 1.98 7.68 -1.31
N SER A 31 2.39 7.40 -0.09
CA SER A 31 3.80 7.46 0.33
C SER A 31 4.54 6.19 -0.05
N SER A 32 5.83 6.32 -0.33
CA SER A 32 6.71 5.16 -0.55
C SER A 32 6.66 4.21 0.64
N ILE A 33 6.57 2.91 0.36
CA ILE A 33 6.61 1.87 1.39
C ILE A 33 7.89 1.93 2.24
N TYR A 34 8.99 2.38 1.65
CA TYR A 34 10.28 2.52 2.35
C TYR A 34 10.32 3.67 3.35
N SER A 35 9.31 4.55 3.33
CA SER A 35 9.15 5.69 4.23
C SER A 35 8.07 5.47 5.28
N MET A 36 7.60 4.23 5.45
CA MET A 36 6.59 3.90 6.48
C MET A 36 7.16 4.01 7.89
N ASN A 37 6.27 4.11 8.89
CA ASN A 37 6.65 4.30 10.30
C ASN A 37 7.52 3.16 10.86
N ASP A 38 7.41 1.95 10.34
CA ASP A 38 8.25 0.82 10.68
C ASP A 38 9.28 0.60 9.55
N PRO A 39 10.56 0.94 9.76
CA PRO A 39 11.59 0.76 8.75
C PRO A 39 11.87 -0.71 8.42
N THR A 40 11.43 -1.63 9.28
CA THR A 40 11.59 -3.08 9.07
C THR A 40 10.41 -3.69 8.32
N GLU A 41 9.32 -2.94 8.13
CA GLU A 41 8.05 -3.44 7.62
C GLU A 41 8.17 -4.11 6.25
N PHE A 42 8.90 -3.49 5.32
CA PHE A 42 9.12 -4.08 4.00
C PHE A 42 9.87 -5.42 4.07
N MET A 43 10.85 -5.52 4.99
CA MET A 43 11.65 -6.73 5.16
C MET A 43 10.91 -7.81 5.94
N TYR A 44 9.91 -7.44 6.76
CA TYR A 44 9.13 -8.41 7.53
C TYR A 44 8.37 -9.40 6.64
N GLY A 45 7.86 -8.94 5.50
CA GLY A 45 7.20 -9.80 4.51
C GLY A 45 8.11 -10.75 3.75
N TYR A 46 9.41 -10.60 3.94
CA TYR A 46 10.42 -11.29 3.16
C TYR A 46 10.32 -12.83 3.24
N ASP A 47 10.22 -13.40 4.42
CA ASP A 47 10.17 -14.86 4.61
C ASP A 47 8.96 -15.48 3.92
N ILE A 48 7.83 -14.76 3.91
CA ILE A 48 6.60 -15.19 3.24
C ILE A 48 6.78 -15.14 1.72
N CYS A 49 7.46 -14.11 1.21
CA CYS A 49 7.78 -14.02 -0.21
C CYS A 49 8.67 -15.18 -0.66
N MET A 50 9.62 -15.58 0.19
CA MET A 50 10.49 -16.73 -0.07
C MET A 50 9.71 -18.05 -0.08
N ASP A 51 8.76 -18.23 0.83
CA ASP A 51 7.88 -19.42 0.82
C ASP A 51 7.07 -19.51 -0.47
N ILE A 52 6.54 -18.40 -0.97
CA ILE A 52 5.83 -18.34 -2.25
C ILE A 52 6.76 -18.74 -3.41
N LEU A 53 7.95 -18.16 -3.47
CA LEU A 53 8.95 -18.50 -4.50
C LEU A 53 9.31 -19.98 -4.49
N GLN A 54 9.62 -20.56 -3.33
CA GLN A 54 9.97 -21.96 -3.19
C GLN A 54 8.83 -22.89 -3.62
N LYS A 55 7.59 -22.56 -3.28
CA LYS A 55 6.41 -23.33 -3.71
C LYS A 55 6.19 -23.27 -5.22
N VAL A 56 6.38 -22.10 -5.82
CA VAL A 56 6.33 -21.93 -7.28
C VAL A 56 7.44 -22.74 -7.96
N GLU A 57 8.68 -22.67 -7.47
CA GLU A 57 9.83 -23.42 -7.97
C GLU A 57 9.62 -24.92 -7.93
N LYS A 58 9.08 -25.43 -6.83
CA LYS A 58 8.74 -26.85 -6.66
C LYS A 58 7.68 -27.29 -7.68
N ARG A 59 6.63 -26.49 -7.86
CA ARG A 59 5.53 -26.78 -8.80
C ARG A 59 6.02 -26.78 -10.26
N LEU A 60 6.86 -25.82 -10.63
CA LEU A 60 7.44 -25.70 -11.95
C LEU A 60 8.64 -26.64 -12.19
N LYS A 61 9.05 -27.42 -11.17
CA LYS A 61 10.22 -28.32 -11.22
C LYS A 61 11.50 -27.63 -11.70
N VAL A 62 11.74 -26.41 -11.17
CA VAL A 62 12.89 -25.57 -11.54
C VAL A 62 14.19 -26.24 -11.14
N SER A 63 15.16 -26.30 -12.05
CA SER A 63 16.50 -26.81 -11.73
C SER A 63 17.25 -25.89 -10.77
N ASP A 64 18.11 -26.44 -9.92
CA ASP A 64 18.83 -25.68 -8.86
C ASP A 64 19.60 -24.48 -9.40
N LYS A 65 20.17 -24.59 -10.60
CA LYS A 65 20.90 -23.47 -11.23
C LYS A 65 20.01 -22.28 -11.56
N LEU A 66 18.71 -22.50 -11.74
CA LEU A 66 17.74 -21.47 -12.14
C LEU A 66 16.84 -20.99 -10.98
N LYS A 67 16.96 -21.60 -9.80
CA LYS A 67 16.17 -21.18 -8.63
C LYS A 67 16.55 -19.76 -8.17
N VAL A 68 15.53 -18.94 -7.98
CA VAL A 68 15.65 -17.59 -7.44
C VAL A 68 15.80 -17.62 -5.93
N SER A 69 15.08 -18.56 -5.28
CA SER A 69 15.22 -18.78 -3.83
C SER A 69 16.65 -19.15 -3.40
N LYS A 70 17.41 -19.84 -4.25
CA LYS A 70 18.80 -20.18 -3.97
C LYS A 70 19.73 -18.97 -4.05
N LEU A 71 19.49 -18.04 -4.98
CA LEU A 71 20.24 -16.77 -5.03
C LEU A 71 20.18 -16.03 -3.69
N TRP A 72 19.03 -16.06 -3.06
CA TRP A 72 18.88 -15.45 -1.76
C TRP A 72 19.71 -16.13 -0.68
N MET A 73 19.69 -17.47 -0.59
CA MET A 73 20.49 -18.19 0.39
C MET A 73 21.99 -17.89 0.19
N ASP A 74 22.44 -17.84 -1.07
CA ASP A 74 23.81 -17.52 -1.41
C ASP A 74 24.20 -16.08 -0.99
N ILE A 75 23.26 -15.11 -1.09
CA ILE A 75 23.47 -13.72 -0.66
C ILE A 75 23.42 -13.59 0.88
N HIS A 76 22.56 -14.36 1.56
CA HIS A 76 22.38 -14.28 3.02
C HIS A 76 23.49 -14.96 3.81
N ASP A 77 24.11 -16.01 3.25
CA ASP A 77 25.23 -16.72 3.87
C ASP A 77 26.55 -15.93 3.83
N ASP A 78 26.60 -14.90 2.97
CA ASP A 78 27.69 -13.94 2.98
C ASP A 78 27.55 -13.05 4.23
N SER A 79 28.49 -13.21 5.19
CA SER A 79 28.48 -12.55 6.49
C SER A 79 28.65 -11.02 6.45
N SER A 80 28.78 -10.42 5.27
CA SER A 80 28.66 -9.00 5.07
C SER A 80 27.18 -8.60 5.17
N ASN A 81 26.82 -7.71 6.10
CA ASN A 81 25.45 -7.18 6.27
C ASN A 81 24.96 -6.35 5.06
N ASP A 82 25.69 -6.35 3.95
CA ASP A 82 25.46 -5.47 2.80
C ASP A 82 24.31 -5.92 1.86
N TRP A 83 23.85 -7.17 2.00
CA TRP A 83 22.82 -7.71 1.11
C TRP A 83 21.48 -6.96 1.14
N LYS A 84 21.10 -6.43 2.32
CA LYS A 84 19.87 -5.63 2.47
C LYS A 84 20.01 -4.33 1.69
N GLU A 85 21.17 -3.71 1.78
CA GLU A 85 21.48 -2.48 1.03
C GLU A 85 21.52 -2.77 -0.46
N ILE A 86 22.14 -3.86 -0.90
CA ILE A 86 22.18 -4.29 -2.32
C ILE A 86 20.75 -4.52 -2.84
N LEU A 87 19.90 -5.19 -2.06
CA LEU A 87 18.51 -5.43 -2.46
C LEU A 87 17.71 -4.14 -2.54
N ILE A 88 17.80 -3.30 -1.50
CA ILE A 88 17.12 -1.99 -1.46
C ILE A 88 17.63 -1.10 -2.59
N GLN A 89 18.94 -1.04 -2.81
CA GLN A 89 19.53 -0.28 -3.92
C GLN A 89 19.04 -0.79 -5.28
N SER A 90 18.99 -2.11 -5.48
CA SER A 90 18.46 -2.72 -6.69
C SER A 90 16.99 -2.39 -6.93
N LEU A 91 16.17 -2.34 -5.87
CA LEU A 91 14.77 -1.91 -5.94
C LEU A 91 14.66 -0.45 -6.35
N TYR A 92 15.49 0.44 -5.77
CA TYR A 92 15.53 1.86 -6.15
C TYR A 92 16.04 2.08 -7.58
N GLU A 93 17.09 1.39 -7.99
CA GLU A 93 17.67 1.50 -9.34
C GLU A 93 16.70 1.03 -10.42
N ASN A 94 15.93 -0.02 -10.16
CA ASN A 94 14.88 -0.49 -11.05
C ASN A 94 13.61 0.36 -10.98
N ASN A 95 13.55 1.37 -10.06
CA ASN A 95 12.38 2.21 -9.80
C ASN A 95 11.08 1.40 -9.54
N GLU A 96 11.21 0.23 -8.93
CA GLU A 96 10.10 -0.61 -8.54
C GLU A 96 9.73 -0.29 -7.08
N CYS A 97 9.12 0.86 -6.85
CA CYS A 97 8.67 1.26 -5.52
C CYS A 97 7.15 1.19 -5.43
N PRO A 98 6.60 0.42 -4.50
CA PRO A 98 5.18 0.50 -4.17
C PRO A 98 4.91 1.74 -3.32
N PHE A 99 3.89 2.48 -3.72
CA PHE A 99 3.34 3.63 -2.99
C PHE A 99 2.03 3.23 -2.33
N VAL A 100 1.82 3.67 -1.10
CA VAL A 100 0.77 3.18 -0.21
C VAL A 100 -0.11 4.31 0.29
N VAL A 101 -1.43 4.11 0.23
CA VAL A 101 -2.40 4.81 1.09
C VAL A 101 -3.01 3.78 2.04
N SER A 102 -2.85 4.02 3.34
CA SER A 102 -3.36 3.11 4.38
C SER A 102 -4.79 3.46 4.78
N PHE A 103 -5.62 2.43 4.88
CA PHE A 103 -6.96 2.47 5.43
C PHE A 103 -7.08 1.45 6.57
N SER A 104 -8.13 1.55 7.36
CA SER A 104 -8.48 0.56 8.38
C SER A 104 -9.91 0.07 8.17
N LYS A 105 -10.21 -1.17 8.56
CA LYS A 105 -11.59 -1.67 8.66
C LYS A 105 -12.30 -1.16 9.93
N LEU A 106 -11.55 -0.56 10.85
CA LEU A 106 -12.07 -0.08 12.14
C LEU A 106 -12.57 1.35 12.02
N LYS A 107 -13.86 1.50 12.22
CA LYS A 107 -14.52 2.78 12.35
C LYS A 107 -14.51 3.20 13.83
N ASP A 108 -14.10 4.45 14.09
CA ASP A 108 -14.12 5.07 15.44
C ASP A 108 -13.31 4.30 16.50
N SER A 109 -12.02 4.05 16.21
CA SER A 109 -11.12 3.29 17.06
C SER A 109 -10.17 4.19 17.85
N LEU A 110 -10.18 4.09 19.22
CA LEU A 110 -9.32 4.89 20.07
C LEU A 110 -7.82 4.76 19.76
N PRO A 111 -7.24 3.57 19.55
CA PRO A 111 -5.85 3.47 19.15
C PRO A 111 -5.53 4.24 17.86
N LEU A 112 -6.41 4.17 16.86
CA LEU A 112 -6.22 4.85 15.58
C LEU A 112 -6.39 6.37 15.72
N TRP A 113 -7.29 6.85 16.59
CA TRP A 113 -7.39 8.26 16.93
C TRP A 113 -6.09 8.81 17.52
N LYS A 114 -5.46 8.04 18.41
CA LYS A 114 -4.19 8.43 19.01
C LYS A 114 -3.05 8.47 18.01
N MET A 115 -2.93 7.45 17.17
CA MET A 115 -1.78 7.30 16.29
C MET A 115 -1.88 8.13 15.00
N TYR A 116 -3.08 8.21 14.41
CA TYR A 116 -3.28 8.75 13.08
C TYR A 116 -4.28 9.91 13.04
N GLY A 117 -5.16 10.02 14.03
CA GLY A 117 -6.17 11.06 14.14
C GLY A 117 -5.72 12.25 15.01
N ASN A 118 -4.44 12.61 15.02
CA ASN A 118 -3.90 13.75 15.76
C ASN A 118 -4.33 13.73 17.26
N ASN A 119 -4.10 12.61 17.96
CA ASN A 119 -4.52 12.42 19.35
C ASN A 119 -6.02 12.71 19.58
N GLY A 120 -6.88 12.37 18.63
CA GLY A 120 -8.32 12.59 18.72
C GLY A 120 -8.80 13.97 18.29
N TYR A 121 -7.91 14.87 17.84
CA TYR A 121 -8.27 16.19 17.28
C TYR A 121 -8.48 16.19 15.76
N GLY A 122 -8.26 15.07 15.09
CA GLY A 122 -8.39 14.91 13.66
C GLY A 122 -9.78 14.45 13.22
N VAL A 123 -9.79 13.81 12.06
CA VAL A 123 -11.00 13.23 11.45
C VAL A 123 -10.72 11.80 10.98
N CYS A 124 -11.80 11.02 10.87
CA CYS A 124 -11.79 9.74 10.19
C CYS A 124 -12.72 9.82 8.96
N LEU A 125 -12.15 9.61 7.78
CA LEU A 125 -12.85 9.61 6.51
C LEU A 125 -13.31 8.19 6.20
N VAL A 126 -14.61 7.98 6.06
CA VAL A 126 -15.21 6.66 5.83
C VAL A 126 -15.60 6.54 4.37
N PHE A 127 -15.01 5.58 3.70
CA PHE A 127 -15.20 5.31 2.28
C PHE A 127 -15.92 3.98 2.06
N SER A 128 -16.62 3.86 0.93
CA SER A 128 -16.99 2.57 0.38
C SER A 128 -15.74 1.81 -0.08
N GLU A 129 -15.64 0.51 0.18
CA GLU A 129 -14.51 -0.32 -0.24
C GLU A 129 -14.33 -0.37 -1.77
N TYR A 130 -15.35 -0.03 -2.54
CA TYR A 130 -15.30 0.02 -4.01
C TYR A 130 -14.52 1.23 -4.56
N LEU A 131 -13.43 1.62 -3.91
CA LEU A 131 -12.57 2.74 -4.33
C LEU A 131 -11.97 2.53 -5.71
N VAL A 132 -11.64 1.29 -6.03
CA VAL A 132 -11.00 0.88 -7.27
C VAL A 132 -11.64 -0.41 -7.78
N LYS A 133 -11.53 -0.65 -9.09
CA LYS A 133 -12.02 -1.90 -9.66
C LYS A 133 -11.27 -3.09 -9.03
N PRO A 134 -11.97 -4.18 -8.66
CA PRO A 134 -11.33 -5.36 -8.15
C PRO A 134 -10.25 -5.88 -9.11
N PHE A 135 -9.14 -6.35 -8.56
CA PHE A 135 -8.11 -7.00 -9.36
C PHE A 135 -8.68 -8.24 -10.07
N ASN A 136 -8.55 -8.30 -11.40
CA ASN A 136 -8.92 -9.48 -12.16
C ASN A 136 -7.68 -10.37 -12.42
N PRO A 137 -7.47 -11.45 -11.67
CA PRO A 137 -6.30 -12.30 -11.81
C PRO A 137 -6.28 -13.11 -13.13
N ASN A 138 -7.40 -13.14 -13.85
CA ASN A 138 -7.55 -13.85 -15.12
C ASN A 138 -7.43 -12.92 -16.35
N GLY A 139 -7.18 -11.63 -16.14
CA GLY A 139 -6.91 -10.67 -17.22
C GLY A 139 -5.60 -10.99 -17.93
N ILE A 140 -5.54 -10.69 -19.22
CA ILE A 140 -4.33 -10.82 -20.05
C ILE A 140 -3.27 -9.88 -19.44
N GLU A 141 -2.19 -10.45 -18.94
CA GLU A 141 -1.13 -9.84 -18.12
C GLU A 141 -1.67 -8.85 -17.09
N PRO A 142 -1.58 -9.14 -15.81
CA PRO A 142 -1.98 -8.16 -14.81
C PRO A 142 -1.06 -6.95 -15.02
N GLN A 143 -1.64 -5.85 -15.49
CA GLN A 143 -0.95 -4.56 -15.53
C GLN A 143 -0.84 -4.05 -14.09
N ILE A 144 -0.13 -4.83 -13.23
CA ILE A 144 0.10 -4.51 -11.82
C ILE A 144 0.62 -3.08 -11.72
N TYR A 145 1.46 -2.70 -12.66
CA TYR A 145 2.14 -1.42 -12.68
C TYR A 145 1.28 -0.21 -13.09
N ASN A 146 0.16 -0.41 -13.79
CA ASN A 146 -0.69 0.69 -14.22
C ASN A 146 -2.02 0.76 -13.47
N SER A 147 -2.18 -0.08 -12.45
CA SER A 147 -3.43 -0.20 -11.70
C SER A 147 -3.22 0.09 -10.22
N ILE A 148 -4.28 0.62 -9.63
CA ILE A 148 -4.37 0.84 -8.19
C ILE A 148 -5.17 -0.34 -7.63
N HIS A 149 -4.65 -0.99 -6.59
CA HIS A 149 -5.27 -2.15 -5.97
C HIS A 149 -5.42 -1.97 -4.48
N LEU A 150 -6.55 -2.41 -3.94
CA LEU A 150 -6.82 -2.44 -2.51
C LEU A 150 -6.63 -3.87 -2.00
N TYR A 151 -5.73 -4.04 -1.03
CA TYR A 151 -5.39 -5.32 -0.43
C TYR A 151 -5.62 -5.31 1.08
N ASP A 152 -5.97 -6.48 1.61
CA ASP A 152 -5.92 -6.73 3.05
C ASP A 152 -4.48 -6.95 3.52
N VAL A 153 -4.12 -6.34 4.65
CA VAL A 153 -2.83 -6.58 5.30
C VAL A 153 -2.92 -7.80 6.20
N GLY A 154 -2.05 -8.77 5.96
CA GLY A 154 -1.87 -9.93 6.82
C GLY A 154 -0.88 -9.64 7.94
N TYR A 155 -1.12 -10.17 9.14
CA TYR A 155 -0.30 -9.94 10.33
C TYR A 155 0.45 -11.21 10.71
N GLY A 156 1.76 -11.24 10.41
CA GLY A 156 2.61 -12.42 10.57
C GLY A 156 2.37 -13.52 9.53
N THR A 157 1.33 -13.39 8.75
CA THR A 157 0.98 -14.28 7.64
C THR A 157 0.37 -13.44 6.53
N ILE A 158 0.10 -14.04 5.39
CA ILE A 158 -0.68 -13.42 4.32
C ILE A 158 -2.06 -14.07 4.27
N HIS A 159 -3.10 -13.29 3.99
CA HIS A 159 -4.43 -13.84 3.80
C HIS A 159 -4.47 -14.79 2.61
N GLN A 160 -5.29 -15.83 2.66
CA GLN A 160 -5.34 -16.88 1.63
C GLN A 160 -5.71 -16.30 0.25
N SER A 161 -6.61 -15.31 0.21
CA SER A 161 -7.01 -14.61 -1.02
C SER A 161 -5.84 -13.94 -1.73
N GLU A 162 -5.05 -13.17 -0.98
CA GLU A 162 -3.87 -12.46 -1.47
C GLU A 162 -2.75 -13.46 -1.82
N TYR A 163 -2.59 -14.50 -0.99
CA TYR A 163 -1.63 -15.56 -1.23
C TYR A 163 -1.88 -16.24 -2.58
N ASP A 164 -3.13 -16.56 -2.90
CA ASP A 164 -3.50 -17.21 -4.16
C ASP A 164 -3.26 -16.28 -5.37
N ILE A 165 -3.54 -14.99 -5.20
CA ILE A 165 -3.26 -13.96 -6.22
C ILE A 165 -1.75 -13.85 -6.44
N PHE A 166 -0.96 -13.68 -5.38
CA PHE A 166 0.49 -13.52 -5.48
C PHE A 166 1.17 -14.76 -6.05
N ASN A 167 0.73 -15.97 -5.66
CA ASN A 167 1.22 -17.22 -6.25
C ASN A 167 1.03 -17.24 -7.78
N LYS A 168 -0.15 -16.84 -8.28
CA LYS A 168 -0.42 -16.80 -9.72
C LYS A 168 0.47 -15.77 -10.43
N ILE A 169 0.64 -14.59 -9.83
CA ILE A 169 1.50 -13.54 -10.39
C ILE A 169 2.95 -14.01 -10.45
N VAL A 170 3.49 -14.48 -9.33
CA VAL A 170 4.87 -14.97 -9.23
C VAL A 170 5.09 -16.14 -10.17
N GLU A 171 4.16 -17.08 -10.28
CA GLU A 171 4.25 -18.19 -11.22
C GLU A 171 4.27 -17.74 -12.67
N SER A 172 3.43 -16.78 -13.06
CA SER A 172 3.42 -16.20 -14.40
C SER A 172 4.76 -15.54 -14.74
N ARG A 173 5.31 -14.75 -13.83
CA ARG A 173 6.61 -14.09 -13.99
C ARG A 173 7.75 -15.08 -14.02
N TYR A 174 7.67 -16.13 -13.22
CA TYR A 174 8.66 -17.20 -13.23
C TYR A 174 8.68 -17.96 -14.56
N LYS A 175 7.51 -18.27 -15.15
CA LYS A 175 7.40 -18.87 -16.49
C LYS A 175 8.03 -17.98 -17.56
N LYS A 176 7.79 -16.67 -17.51
CA LYS A 176 8.41 -15.69 -18.42
C LYS A 176 9.94 -15.67 -18.25
N TYR A 177 10.44 -15.67 -17.01
CA TYR A 177 11.87 -15.76 -16.71
C TYR A 177 12.50 -17.03 -17.33
N LEU A 178 11.90 -18.20 -17.11
CA LEU A 178 12.39 -19.47 -17.68
C LEU A 178 12.39 -19.46 -19.21
N SER A 179 11.32 -18.95 -19.84
CA SER A 179 11.25 -18.87 -21.32
C SER A 179 12.32 -17.94 -21.89
N THR A 180 12.61 -16.83 -21.23
CA THR A 180 13.65 -15.88 -21.65
C THR A 180 15.04 -16.52 -21.59
N ILE A 181 15.32 -17.36 -20.59
CA ILE A 181 16.59 -18.09 -20.48
C ILE A 181 16.71 -19.14 -21.57
N CYS A 182 15.63 -19.87 -21.89
CA CYS A 182 15.61 -20.86 -22.96
C CYS A 182 15.88 -20.23 -24.32
N GLN A 183 15.41 -19.02 -24.59
CA GLN A 183 15.57 -18.32 -25.86
C GLN A 183 16.94 -17.64 -26.04
N ASN A 184 17.42 -16.97 -24.95
CA ASN A 184 18.58 -16.08 -25.02
C ASN A 184 19.84 -16.68 -24.35
N GLY A 185 19.79 -17.94 -23.92
CA GLY A 185 20.88 -18.57 -23.19
C GLY A 185 21.05 -18.02 -21.77
N CYS A 186 22.11 -18.47 -21.11
CA CYS A 186 22.38 -18.17 -19.71
C CYS A 186 23.06 -16.80 -19.44
N ASN A 187 23.13 -15.93 -20.42
CA ASN A 187 23.71 -14.61 -20.23
C ASN A 187 22.88 -13.80 -19.22
N ASN A 188 23.55 -13.21 -18.23
CA ASN A 188 22.95 -12.37 -17.17
C ASN A 188 21.90 -13.11 -16.31
N ILE A 189 22.10 -14.40 -16.02
CA ILE A 189 21.21 -15.18 -15.14
C ILE A 189 21.05 -14.49 -13.77
N PHE A 190 22.14 -13.99 -13.20
CA PHE A 190 22.13 -13.33 -11.89
C PHE A 190 21.18 -12.13 -11.88
N GLU A 191 21.31 -11.22 -12.84
CA GLU A 191 20.45 -10.02 -12.94
C GLU A 191 18.98 -10.40 -13.14
N LYS A 192 18.70 -11.40 -13.96
CA LYS A 192 17.33 -11.89 -14.18
C LYS A 192 16.72 -12.52 -12.93
N LYS A 193 17.50 -13.26 -12.13
CA LYS A 193 17.07 -13.79 -10.85
C LYS A 193 16.82 -12.68 -9.84
N LEU A 194 17.72 -11.73 -9.76
CA LEU A 194 17.60 -10.57 -8.86
C LEU A 194 16.34 -9.75 -9.20
N SER A 195 16.12 -9.49 -10.48
CA SER A 195 14.89 -8.79 -10.92
C SER A 195 13.62 -9.55 -10.55
N LEU A 196 13.57 -10.88 -10.69
CA LEU A 196 12.40 -11.66 -10.28
C LEU A 196 12.22 -11.70 -8.76
N LEU A 197 13.31 -11.75 -7.99
CA LEU A 197 13.28 -11.65 -6.54
C LEU A 197 12.73 -10.30 -6.09
N CYS A 198 13.30 -9.20 -6.61
CA CYS A 198 12.86 -7.84 -6.33
C CYS A 198 11.36 -7.66 -6.64
N LEU A 199 10.92 -8.11 -7.81
CA LEU A 199 9.52 -8.06 -8.20
C LEU A 199 8.60 -8.81 -7.22
N THR A 200 9.01 -9.99 -6.75
CA THR A 200 8.24 -10.77 -5.78
C THR A 200 8.10 -10.02 -4.47
N LEU A 201 9.18 -9.44 -3.98
CA LEU A 201 9.18 -8.64 -2.74
C LEU A 201 8.29 -7.39 -2.88
N VAL A 202 8.42 -6.65 -3.97
CA VAL A 202 7.63 -5.45 -4.25
C VAL A 202 6.12 -5.75 -4.25
N ILE A 203 5.73 -6.90 -4.77
CA ILE A 203 4.31 -7.29 -4.86
C ILE A 203 3.77 -7.76 -3.51
N CYS A 204 4.51 -8.59 -2.79
CA CYS A 204 4.00 -9.31 -1.63
C CYS A 204 4.26 -8.59 -0.30
N SER A 205 5.45 -8.03 -0.10
CA SER A 205 5.84 -7.42 1.17
C SER A 205 4.91 -6.30 1.65
N PRO A 206 4.39 -5.41 0.78
CA PRO A 206 3.49 -4.36 1.23
C PRO A 206 2.18 -4.84 1.85
N CYS A 207 1.82 -6.11 1.66
CA CYS A 207 0.59 -6.70 2.20
C CYS A 207 0.81 -7.48 3.49
N ILE A 208 1.99 -7.37 4.10
CA ILE A 208 2.35 -8.13 5.29
C ILE A 208 2.91 -7.18 6.34
N LYS A 209 2.47 -7.35 7.59
CA LYS A 209 2.88 -6.51 8.73
C LYS A 209 3.14 -7.35 9.97
N HIS A 210 3.95 -6.84 10.88
CA HIS A 210 4.21 -7.52 12.15
C HIS A 210 2.90 -7.69 12.96
N PRO A 211 2.67 -8.84 13.64
CA PRO A 211 1.43 -9.12 14.39
C PRO A 211 1.08 -8.09 15.45
N SER A 212 2.06 -7.38 16.01
CA SER A 212 1.82 -6.30 16.99
C SER A 212 0.95 -5.17 16.44
N TYR A 213 0.80 -5.04 15.12
CA TYR A 213 -0.03 -4.04 14.46
C TYR A 213 -1.43 -4.56 14.08
N ALA A 214 -1.79 -5.80 14.48
CA ALA A 214 -3.06 -6.41 14.11
C ALA A 214 -4.30 -5.60 14.56
N TYR A 215 -4.14 -4.75 15.58
CA TYR A 215 -5.19 -3.84 16.04
C TYR A 215 -5.58 -2.77 15.01
N GLU A 216 -4.75 -2.53 13.98
CA GLU A 216 -5.05 -1.56 12.93
C GLU A 216 -6.06 -2.08 11.91
N GLN A 217 -6.17 -3.39 11.74
CA GLN A 217 -7.00 -4.04 10.71
C GLN A 217 -6.87 -3.33 9.36
N GLU A 218 -5.62 -3.17 8.93
CA GLU A 218 -5.25 -2.31 7.81
C GLU A 218 -5.65 -2.91 6.46
N LYS A 219 -6.08 -2.02 5.56
CA LYS A 219 -6.14 -2.26 4.12
C LYS A 219 -5.23 -1.26 3.41
N ARG A 220 -4.56 -1.67 2.37
CA ARG A 220 -3.63 -0.83 1.61
C ARG A 220 -4.05 -0.66 0.18
N LEU A 221 -4.18 0.59 -0.21
CA LEU A 221 -4.28 0.97 -1.61
C LEU A 221 -2.86 1.09 -2.16
N LEU A 222 -2.47 0.15 -3.02
CA LEU A 222 -1.14 0.10 -3.60
C LEU A 222 -1.15 0.65 -5.01
N LYS A 223 -0.18 1.52 -5.29
CA LYS A 223 0.14 2.03 -6.62
C LYS A 223 1.62 1.78 -6.88
N TYR A 224 1.93 1.13 -7.99
CA TYR A 224 3.30 0.86 -8.37
C TYR A 224 3.78 1.96 -9.33
N TYR A 225 4.98 2.46 -9.08
CA TYR A 225 5.65 3.40 -9.96
C TYR A 225 6.39 2.63 -11.06
N LEU A 226 6.27 3.12 -12.28
CA LEU A 226 7.07 2.66 -13.42
C LEU A 226 7.88 3.83 -13.96
N LYS A 227 9.17 3.61 -14.17
CA LYS A 227 10.07 4.59 -14.77
C LYS A 227 9.60 5.07 -16.15
N GLU A 228 8.94 4.20 -16.90
CA GLU A 228 8.42 4.48 -18.24
C GLU A 228 7.04 5.17 -18.24
N SER A 229 6.41 5.28 -17.08
CA SER A 229 5.14 5.99 -16.96
C SER A 229 5.39 7.50 -16.84
N ASN A 230 4.49 8.33 -17.39
CA ASN A 230 4.51 9.78 -17.17
C ASN A 230 4.15 10.19 -15.73
N GLN A 231 4.18 9.26 -14.80
CA GLN A 231 3.91 9.52 -13.39
C GLN A 231 5.09 10.26 -12.76
N LYS A 232 4.78 11.34 -12.04
CA LYS A 232 5.80 12.09 -11.30
C LYS A 232 5.84 11.57 -9.86
N VAL A 233 7.03 11.19 -9.41
CA VAL A 233 7.33 11.06 -7.98
C VAL A 233 7.60 12.45 -7.46
N GLN A 234 6.91 12.81 -6.37
CA GLN A 234 7.02 14.07 -5.67
C GLN A 234 7.60 13.83 -4.27
N PHE A 235 7.99 14.88 -3.59
CA PHE A 235 8.63 14.79 -2.28
C PHE A 235 8.03 15.82 -1.33
N TYR A 236 7.94 15.43 -0.04
CA TYR A 236 7.58 16.35 1.03
C TYR A 236 8.43 16.06 2.28
N GLU A 237 8.54 17.07 3.14
CA GLU A 237 9.23 16.92 4.43
C GLU A 237 8.25 16.47 5.50
N LYS A 238 8.65 15.50 6.32
CA LYS A 238 7.92 15.07 7.52
C LYS A 238 8.91 14.61 8.58
N ASN A 239 8.86 15.22 9.75
CA ASN A 239 9.71 14.86 10.89
C ASN A 239 11.21 14.81 10.55
N ASN A 240 11.71 15.81 9.85
CA ASN A 240 13.10 15.92 9.35
C ASN A 240 13.52 14.82 8.34
N ASN A 241 12.55 14.13 7.74
CA ASN A 241 12.78 13.18 6.66
C ASN A 241 12.16 13.68 5.35
N ILE A 242 12.77 13.29 4.24
CA ILE A 242 12.22 13.52 2.90
C ILE A 242 11.47 12.26 2.48
N ILE A 243 10.18 12.41 2.28
CA ILE A 243 9.28 11.32 1.91
C ILE A 243 8.91 11.46 0.44
N SER A 244 9.15 10.40 -0.33
CA SER A 244 8.67 10.34 -1.71
C SER A 244 7.22 9.86 -1.74
N TYR A 245 6.42 10.45 -2.65
CA TYR A 245 5.03 10.10 -2.85
C TYR A 245 4.59 10.21 -4.30
N THR A 246 3.48 9.59 -4.61
CA THR A 246 2.74 9.79 -5.86
C THR A 246 1.28 10.06 -5.57
N GLU A 247 0.58 10.72 -6.47
CA GLU A 247 -0.82 11.05 -6.29
C GLU A 247 -1.72 9.90 -6.70
N VAL A 248 -2.76 9.67 -5.88
CA VAL A 248 -3.83 8.72 -6.14
C VAL A 248 -5.16 9.46 -6.05
N GLN A 249 -5.96 9.39 -7.09
CA GLN A 249 -7.27 10.02 -7.14
C GLN A 249 -8.37 9.03 -6.78
N ILE A 250 -9.19 9.39 -5.79
CA ILE A 250 -10.35 8.63 -5.33
C ILE A 250 -11.61 9.46 -5.60
N PRO A 251 -12.62 8.94 -6.32
CA PRO A 251 -13.87 9.66 -6.54
C PRO A 251 -14.52 10.04 -5.21
N ILE A 252 -14.97 11.29 -5.09
CA ILE A 252 -15.57 11.80 -3.85
C ILE A 252 -16.88 11.08 -3.50
N ASP A 253 -17.57 10.55 -4.48
CA ASP A 253 -18.80 9.76 -4.29
C ASP A 253 -18.55 8.49 -3.44
N ASN A 254 -17.29 8.07 -3.27
CA ASN A 254 -16.92 6.99 -2.36
C ASN A 254 -16.83 7.44 -0.90
N LEU A 255 -16.66 8.73 -0.61
CA LEU A 255 -16.68 9.29 0.74
C LEU A 255 -18.12 9.31 1.26
N LYS A 256 -18.41 8.51 2.28
CA LYS A 256 -19.76 8.35 2.85
C LYS A 256 -19.93 9.13 4.14
N GLU A 257 -18.86 9.25 4.93
CA GLU A 257 -18.95 9.86 6.24
C GLU A 257 -17.62 10.50 6.64
N ILE A 258 -17.71 11.59 7.37
CA ILE A 258 -16.60 12.24 8.07
C ILE A 258 -16.92 12.19 9.56
N ILE A 259 -16.10 11.44 10.31
CA ILE A 259 -16.21 11.38 11.76
C ILE A 259 -15.22 12.39 12.32
N VAL A 260 -15.72 13.36 13.09
CA VAL A 260 -14.89 14.29 13.85
C VAL A 260 -14.43 13.60 15.13
N GLY A 261 -13.13 13.67 15.42
CA GLY A 261 -12.54 12.99 16.57
C GLY A 261 -13.14 13.43 17.92
N PRO A 262 -12.83 12.71 18.99
CA PRO A 262 -13.49 12.91 20.29
C PRO A 262 -13.11 14.21 21.03
N CYS A 263 -11.99 14.85 20.67
CA CYS A 263 -11.44 15.98 21.45
C CYS A 263 -11.92 17.36 21.03
N PRO A 264 -12.15 17.70 19.73
CA PRO A 264 -12.52 19.04 19.33
C PRO A 264 -13.99 19.36 19.63
N ASP A 265 -14.33 20.66 19.59
CA ASP A 265 -15.72 21.09 19.57
C ASP A 265 -16.40 20.66 18.28
N PHE A 266 -17.19 19.61 18.36
CA PHE A 266 -17.90 19.04 17.24
C PHE A 266 -18.78 20.07 16.50
N GLN A 267 -19.51 20.90 17.24
CA GLN A 267 -20.43 21.88 16.65
C GLN A 267 -19.72 22.89 15.76
N SER A 268 -18.56 23.38 16.23
CA SER A 268 -17.73 24.31 15.48
C SER A 268 -17.13 23.64 14.23
N ILE A 269 -16.51 22.48 14.40
CA ILE A 269 -15.82 21.75 13.32
C ILE A 269 -16.83 21.30 12.26
N SER A 270 -17.96 20.74 12.65
CA SER A 270 -18.96 20.23 11.71
C SER A 270 -19.56 21.36 10.85
N ARG A 271 -19.81 22.56 11.41
CA ARG A 271 -20.23 23.74 10.65
C ARG A 271 -19.17 24.16 9.65
N SER A 272 -17.91 24.19 10.06
CA SER A 272 -16.80 24.56 9.18
C SER A 272 -16.61 23.56 8.03
N ILE A 273 -16.73 22.26 8.29
CA ILE A 273 -16.71 21.22 7.23
C ILE A 273 -17.89 21.41 6.28
N THR A 274 -19.08 21.65 6.79
CA THR A 274 -20.28 21.91 5.94
C THR A 274 -20.06 23.12 5.03
N GLN A 275 -19.53 24.23 5.56
CA GLN A 275 -19.20 25.41 4.77
C GLN A 275 -18.15 25.11 3.69
N LEU A 276 -17.13 24.33 4.05
CA LEU A 276 -16.08 23.92 3.13
C LEU A 276 -16.67 23.09 1.98
N LEU A 277 -17.52 22.10 2.27
CA LEU A 277 -18.18 21.30 1.24
C LEU A 277 -19.01 22.20 0.28
N HIS A 278 -19.79 23.12 0.82
CA HIS A 278 -20.53 24.09 0.00
C HIS A 278 -19.60 24.93 -0.87
N SER A 279 -18.48 25.43 -0.33
CA SER A 279 -17.52 26.25 -1.09
C SER A 279 -16.84 25.50 -2.25
N GLN A 280 -16.85 24.17 -2.21
CA GLN A 280 -16.33 23.30 -3.26
C GLN A 280 -17.44 22.72 -4.16
N GLU A 281 -18.63 23.29 -4.11
CA GLU A 281 -19.81 22.84 -4.88
C GLU A 281 -20.18 21.36 -4.61
N LEU A 282 -19.82 20.86 -3.44
CA LEU A 282 -20.17 19.52 -2.97
C LEU A 282 -21.44 19.60 -2.13
N ASN A 283 -22.33 18.63 -2.32
CA ASN A 283 -23.57 18.59 -1.54
C ASN A 283 -23.30 17.97 -0.16
N PRO A 284 -23.41 18.73 0.95
CA PRO A 284 -23.16 18.19 2.30
C PRO A 284 -24.15 17.09 2.71
N GLN A 285 -25.27 16.92 2.02
CA GLN A 285 -26.24 15.86 2.31
C GLN A 285 -25.74 14.48 1.84
N ASP A 286 -24.81 14.45 0.90
CA ASP A 286 -24.24 13.21 0.37
C ASP A 286 -23.15 12.63 1.29
N ILE A 287 -22.61 13.45 2.22
CA ILE A 287 -21.53 13.10 3.13
C ILE A 287 -21.99 13.34 4.57
N LYS A 288 -22.16 12.26 5.33
CA LYS A 288 -22.60 12.34 6.73
C LYS A 288 -21.46 12.87 7.61
N ILE A 289 -21.73 13.92 8.43
CA ILE A 289 -20.77 14.45 9.40
C ILE A 289 -21.26 14.07 10.80
N VAL A 290 -20.44 13.31 11.53
CA VAL A 290 -20.80 12.82 12.87
C VAL A 290 -19.67 13.04 13.87
N GLN A 291 -20.00 13.02 15.14
CA GLN A 291 -19.03 13.03 16.25
C GLN A 291 -18.58 11.60 16.54
N SER A 292 -17.32 11.43 16.94
CA SER A 292 -16.80 10.20 17.53
C SER A 292 -17.58 9.86 18.80
N GLU A 293 -17.91 8.59 18.97
CA GLU A 293 -18.55 8.05 20.18
C GLU A 293 -17.52 7.61 21.24
N VAL A 294 -16.23 7.66 20.92
CA VAL A 294 -15.16 7.27 21.82
C VAL A 294 -15.06 8.26 23.00
N PRO A 295 -15.19 7.80 24.25
CA PRO A 295 -15.06 8.65 25.43
C PRO A 295 -13.58 8.97 25.72
N TYR A 296 -12.99 9.86 24.94
CA TYR A 296 -11.60 10.25 25.09
C TYR A 296 -11.46 11.76 25.30
N ARG A 297 -10.68 12.12 26.32
CA ARG A 297 -10.23 13.49 26.59
C ARG A 297 -8.71 13.47 26.69
N ASN A 298 -8.07 14.41 26.03
CA ASN A 298 -6.62 14.62 26.11
C ASN A 298 -6.32 15.66 27.19
#